data_04351e8dadbce14a284c8f54cdb980d9
#
_entry.id   04351e8dadbce14a284c8f54cdb980d9
#
_cell.length_a   1.000
_cell.length_b   1.000
_cell.length_c   1.000
_cell.angle_alpha   90.00
_cell.angle_beta   90.00
_cell.angle_gamma   90.00
#
_symmetry.space_group_name_H-M   'P 1'
#
loop_
_entity.id
_entity.type
_entity.pdbx_description
1 polymer ?
#
loop_
_entity_poly.entity_id
_entity_poly.type
_entity_poly.pdbx_seq_one_letter_code
_entity_poly.pdbx_strand_id
1 'polypeptide(L)'
;DQARDGVVDIIWTLPGNTPGRFPRIEVFELPFMMNNAEATSKAFWEYTMTVAKDEFKDVQPIALQVHGPGMFHMREKLVKTAADLQGSKVRGPTRQITKMLGYLGATPVGMPLPQIPDALSKGVINGCVIPWEVVPSVKVHELTKFHSEFDPAGGALYTTTFIMAMNKAKYA
;
A
#
# COMPACT_ATOMS: atom_id res chain seq x y z
N ASP A 1 12.55 -5.64 11.28
CA ASP A 1 13.76 -6.03 12.02
C ASP A 1 13.88 -5.28 13.36
N GLN A 2 13.72 -3.96 13.41
CA GLN A 2 13.94 -3.16 14.62
C GLN A 2 13.17 -3.66 15.87
N ALA A 3 11.88 -4.01 15.72
CA ALA A 3 11.12 -4.58 16.82
C ALA A 3 11.58 -6.00 17.16
N ARG A 4 11.86 -6.84 16.14
CA ARG A 4 12.41 -8.19 16.35
C ARG A 4 13.71 -8.15 17.15
N ASP A 5 14.61 -7.26 16.77
CA ASP A 5 15.96 -7.16 17.33
C ASP A 5 16.01 -6.33 18.63
N GLY A 6 14.87 -5.84 19.12
CA GLY A 6 14.76 -5.07 20.36
C GLY A 6 15.32 -3.65 20.30
N VAL A 7 15.56 -3.12 19.10
CA VAL A 7 16.01 -1.72 18.90
C VAL A 7 14.88 -0.74 19.27
N VAL A 8 13.64 -1.15 19.00
CA VAL A 8 12.42 -0.46 19.45
C VAL A 8 11.43 -1.50 20.00
N ASP A 9 10.57 -1.09 20.90
CA ASP A 9 9.61 -2.01 21.52
C ASP A 9 8.42 -2.29 20.60
N ILE A 10 7.91 -1.27 19.91
CA ILE A 10 6.75 -1.34 19.01
C ILE A 10 7.09 -0.66 17.67
N ILE A 11 6.57 -1.22 16.59
CA ILE A 11 6.58 -0.61 15.25
C ILE A 11 5.18 -0.56 14.66
N TRP A 12 4.95 0.40 13.77
CA TRP A 12 3.86 0.37 12.80
C TRP A 12 4.45 0.51 11.41
N THR A 13 4.17 -0.44 10.52
CA THR A 13 4.82 -0.50 9.19
C THR A 13 3.99 -1.27 8.17
N LEU A 14 4.37 -1.15 6.89
CA LEU A 14 3.87 -1.99 5.81
C LEU A 14 4.80 -3.21 5.65
N PRO A 15 4.30 -4.45 5.82
CA PRO A 15 5.08 -5.65 5.51
C PRO A 15 5.59 -5.69 4.06
N GLY A 16 4.84 -5.13 3.12
CA GLY A 16 5.22 -5.02 1.69
C GLY A 16 6.50 -4.23 1.42
N ASN A 17 7.00 -3.44 2.39
CA ASN A 17 8.31 -2.77 2.31
C ASN A 17 9.50 -3.74 2.43
N THR A 18 9.26 -5.00 2.82
CA THR A 18 10.25 -6.09 2.87
C THR A 18 9.84 -7.21 1.91
N PRO A 19 10.03 -7.04 0.60
CA PRO A 19 9.55 -7.97 -0.41
C PRO A 19 10.01 -9.41 -0.18
N GLY A 20 9.06 -10.35 -0.28
CA GLY A 20 9.33 -11.77 -0.13
C GLY A 20 9.42 -12.30 1.30
N ARG A 21 9.37 -11.44 2.32
CA ARG A 21 9.38 -11.86 3.73
C ARG A 21 8.01 -12.33 4.22
N PHE A 22 6.94 -11.73 3.67
CA PHE A 22 5.56 -11.99 4.05
C PHE A 22 4.69 -12.35 2.83
N PRO A 23 5.05 -13.43 2.09
CA PRO A 23 4.43 -13.70 0.79
C PRO A 23 2.94 -14.07 0.87
N ARG A 24 2.48 -14.68 1.98
CA ARG A 24 1.08 -15.10 2.10
C ARG A 24 0.13 -13.93 2.26
N ILE A 25 0.53 -12.90 3.03
CA ILE A 25 -0.34 -11.74 3.24
C ILE A 25 -0.42 -10.83 2.01
N GLU A 26 0.48 -10.98 1.03
CA GLU A 26 0.40 -10.24 -0.23
C GLU A 26 -0.91 -10.49 -1.01
N VAL A 27 -1.66 -11.55 -0.68
CA VAL A 27 -2.99 -11.80 -1.26
C VAL A 27 -3.95 -10.64 -1.03
N PHE A 28 -3.83 -9.93 0.09
CA PHE A 28 -4.68 -8.76 0.38
C PHE A 28 -4.35 -7.53 -0.46
N GLU A 29 -3.21 -7.52 -1.15
CA GLU A 29 -2.80 -6.45 -2.06
C GLU A 29 -3.18 -6.72 -3.53
N LEU A 30 -3.81 -7.87 -3.81
CA LEU A 30 -4.29 -8.18 -5.15
C LEU A 30 -5.49 -7.30 -5.51
N PRO A 31 -5.63 -6.94 -6.81
CA PRO A 31 -6.75 -6.14 -7.28
C PRO A 31 -8.09 -6.77 -6.91
N PHE A 32 -9.04 -5.92 -6.53
CA PHE A 32 -10.45 -6.27 -6.27
C PHE A 32 -10.69 -7.19 -5.06
N MET A 33 -9.67 -7.43 -4.23
CA MET A 33 -9.81 -8.24 -3.01
C MET A 33 -10.49 -7.49 -1.85
N MET A 34 -10.54 -6.16 -1.92
CA MET A 34 -11.10 -5.33 -0.87
C MET A 34 -12.42 -4.68 -1.31
N ASN A 35 -13.48 -4.85 -0.50
CA ASN A 35 -14.73 -4.10 -0.64
C ASN A 35 -14.75 -2.87 0.29
N ASN A 36 -14.39 -3.06 1.58
CA ASN A 36 -14.22 -1.98 2.52
C ASN A 36 -13.08 -2.30 3.50
N ALA A 37 -12.47 -1.26 4.06
CA ALA A 37 -11.29 -1.38 4.90
C ALA A 37 -11.57 -2.12 6.22
N GLU A 38 -12.75 -1.93 6.83
CA GLU A 38 -13.10 -2.57 8.11
C GLU A 38 -13.22 -4.08 7.97
N ALA A 39 -14.05 -4.54 7.02
CA ALA A 39 -14.26 -5.98 6.80
C ALA A 39 -12.97 -6.66 6.34
N THR A 40 -12.20 -6.00 5.46
CA THR A 40 -10.93 -6.54 4.99
C THR A 40 -9.87 -6.59 6.08
N SER A 41 -9.83 -5.61 7.00
CA SER A 41 -8.92 -5.63 8.16
C SER A 41 -9.25 -6.77 9.12
N LYS A 42 -10.54 -7.05 9.36
CA LYS A 42 -10.99 -8.20 10.16
C LYS A 42 -10.56 -9.53 9.51
N ALA A 43 -10.82 -9.67 8.21
CA ALA A 43 -10.40 -10.85 7.45
C ALA A 43 -8.86 -11.01 7.44
N PHE A 44 -8.13 -9.91 7.30
CA PHE A 44 -6.66 -9.91 7.35
C PHE A 44 -6.13 -10.38 8.72
N TRP A 45 -6.76 -9.93 9.82
CA TRP A 45 -6.43 -10.42 11.15
C TRP A 45 -6.65 -11.93 11.28
N GLU A 46 -7.86 -12.40 10.93
CA GLU A 46 -8.20 -13.83 11.00
C GLU A 46 -7.25 -14.69 10.16
N TYR A 47 -7.06 -14.29 8.89
CA TYR A 47 -6.15 -14.99 7.98
C TYR A 47 -4.72 -15.06 8.53
N THR A 48 -4.21 -13.94 9.04
CA THR A 48 -2.86 -13.89 9.59
C THR A 48 -2.73 -14.79 10.81
N MET A 49 -3.71 -14.79 11.74
CA MET A 49 -3.66 -15.57 12.95
C MET A 49 -3.88 -17.07 12.73
N THR A 50 -4.47 -17.47 11.62
CA THR A 50 -4.76 -18.88 11.28
C THR A 50 -3.82 -19.44 10.22
N VAL A 51 -3.67 -18.76 9.10
CA VAL A 51 -2.97 -19.27 7.89
C VAL A 51 -1.53 -18.76 7.79
N ALA A 52 -1.29 -17.49 8.12
CA ALA A 52 0.01 -16.83 7.91
C ALA A 52 0.76 -16.53 9.22
N LYS A 53 0.38 -17.14 10.33
CA LYS A 53 0.94 -16.88 11.66
C LYS A 53 2.46 -17.07 11.73
N ASP A 54 2.99 -18.02 11.01
CA ASP A 54 4.41 -18.32 10.95
C ASP A 54 5.24 -17.23 10.28
N GLU A 55 4.64 -16.39 9.41
CA GLU A 55 5.33 -15.24 8.83
C GLU A 55 5.67 -14.17 9.90
N PHE A 56 4.93 -14.14 11.00
CA PHE A 56 5.12 -13.20 12.11
C PHE A 56 5.70 -13.82 13.37
N LYS A 57 6.26 -15.04 13.26
CA LYS A 57 6.79 -15.79 14.42
C LYS A 57 7.84 -15.06 15.26
N ASP A 58 8.54 -14.09 14.67
CA ASP A 58 9.65 -13.37 15.32
C ASP A 58 9.20 -12.09 16.04
N VAL A 59 7.93 -11.70 15.90
CA VAL A 59 7.33 -10.53 16.55
C VAL A 59 5.95 -10.89 17.10
N GLN A 60 5.41 -10.04 17.96
CA GLN A 60 4.01 -10.14 18.40
C GLN A 60 3.16 -9.15 17.62
N PRO A 61 2.24 -9.61 16.74
CA PRO A 61 1.23 -8.75 16.14
C PRO A 61 0.30 -8.19 17.21
N ILE A 62 0.12 -6.86 17.21
CA ILE A 62 -0.81 -6.16 18.10
C ILE A 62 -2.06 -5.74 17.34
N ALA A 63 -1.90 -5.24 16.11
CA ALA A 63 -2.98 -4.90 15.22
C ALA A 63 -2.57 -5.12 13.76
N LEU A 64 -3.53 -5.50 12.94
CA LEU A 64 -3.40 -5.67 11.50
C LEU A 64 -4.53 -4.91 10.82
N GLN A 65 -4.21 -4.14 9.81
CA GLN A 65 -5.19 -3.35 9.08
C GLN A 65 -4.81 -3.18 7.61
N VAL A 66 -5.80 -2.82 6.82
CA VAL A 66 -5.61 -2.29 5.47
C VAL A 66 -6.10 -0.84 5.43
N HIS A 67 -5.60 -0.05 4.47
CA HIS A 67 -6.10 1.31 4.23
C HIS A 67 -7.36 1.28 3.32
N GLY A 68 -8.01 2.41 3.16
CA GLY A 68 -9.12 2.59 2.20
C GLY A 68 -8.69 2.31 0.75
N PRO A 69 -9.62 2.37 -0.23
CA PRO A 69 -9.28 2.12 -1.63
C PRO A 69 -8.13 2.98 -2.13
N GLY A 70 -7.13 2.35 -2.73
CA GLY A 70 -6.06 3.07 -3.39
C GLY A 70 -6.51 3.63 -4.74
N MET A 71 -6.12 4.87 -5.03
CA MET A 71 -6.59 5.65 -6.18
C MET A 71 -5.44 6.29 -6.93
N PHE A 72 -5.67 6.66 -8.19
CA PHE A 72 -4.70 7.40 -8.97
C PHE A 72 -4.79 8.91 -8.67
N HIS A 73 -3.64 9.52 -8.43
CA HIS A 73 -3.46 10.96 -8.32
C HIS A 73 -2.42 11.39 -9.35
N MET A 74 -2.86 12.11 -10.40
CA MET A 74 -2.05 12.41 -11.57
C MET A 74 -1.87 13.92 -11.75
N ARG A 75 -0.71 14.32 -12.30
CA ARG A 75 -0.39 15.73 -12.54
C ARG A 75 -1.12 16.30 -13.75
N GLU A 76 -1.21 15.56 -14.84
CA GLU A 76 -1.48 16.10 -16.17
C GLU A 76 -2.73 15.55 -16.84
N LYS A 77 -3.17 14.34 -16.50
CA LYS A 77 -4.32 13.70 -17.14
C LYS A 77 -5.13 12.82 -16.18
N LEU A 78 -6.43 12.74 -16.45
CA LEU A 78 -7.32 11.82 -15.74
C LEU A 78 -7.14 10.41 -16.31
N VAL A 79 -7.04 9.42 -15.44
CA VAL A 79 -7.01 8.00 -15.81
C VAL A 79 -8.44 7.47 -15.79
N LYS A 80 -8.99 7.16 -16.95
CA LYS A 80 -10.31 6.54 -17.13
C LYS A 80 -10.20 5.07 -17.56
N THR A 81 -9.14 4.75 -18.28
CA THR A 81 -8.87 3.41 -18.82
C THR A 81 -7.39 3.06 -18.63
N ALA A 82 -7.04 1.78 -18.76
CA ALA A 82 -5.65 1.35 -18.72
C ALA A 82 -4.79 2.03 -19.83
N ALA A 83 -5.38 2.33 -20.99
CA ALA A 83 -4.68 3.03 -22.06
C ALA A 83 -4.18 4.42 -21.65
N ASP A 84 -4.85 5.10 -20.72
CA ASP A 84 -4.44 6.41 -20.22
C ASP A 84 -3.15 6.35 -19.40
N LEU A 85 -2.75 5.16 -18.92
CA LEU A 85 -1.52 4.97 -18.16
C LEU A 85 -0.28 4.81 -19.03
N GLN A 86 -0.46 4.57 -20.35
CA GLN A 86 0.66 4.39 -21.27
C GLN A 86 1.63 5.57 -21.22
N GLY A 87 2.93 5.26 -21.05
CA GLY A 87 4.00 6.26 -20.96
C GLY A 87 4.05 7.07 -19.66
N SER A 88 3.11 6.85 -18.72
CA SER A 88 3.10 7.55 -17.44
C SER A 88 3.98 6.83 -16.41
N LYS A 89 4.87 7.56 -15.76
CA LYS A 89 5.63 7.08 -14.60
C LYS A 89 4.77 7.21 -13.36
N VAL A 90 4.34 6.09 -12.80
CA VAL A 90 3.42 6.07 -11.65
C VAL A 90 4.06 5.37 -10.46
N ARG A 91 4.07 6.04 -9.32
CA ARG A 91 4.60 5.47 -8.08
C ARG A 91 3.67 4.40 -7.51
N GLY A 92 4.23 3.23 -7.18
CA GLY A 92 3.58 2.18 -6.42
C GLY A 92 4.23 1.97 -5.03
N PRO A 93 3.44 1.62 -3.99
CA PRO A 93 3.94 1.45 -2.63
C PRO A 93 4.69 0.14 -2.38
N THR A 94 4.27 -0.95 -3.00
CA THR A 94 4.77 -2.30 -2.75
C THR A 94 5.10 -3.02 -4.05
N ARG A 95 5.73 -4.19 -3.93
CA ARG A 95 6.06 -5.05 -5.07
C ARG A 95 4.84 -5.43 -5.89
N GLN A 96 3.74 -5.81 -5.24
CA GLN A 96 2.53 -6.26 -5.94
C GLN A 96 1.87 -5.10 -6.68
N ILE A 97 1.73 -3.95 -6.02
CA ILE A 97 1.13 -2.76 -6.65
C ILE A 97 2.01 -2.24 -7.80
N THR A 98 3.34 -2.30 -7.65
CA THR A 98 4.27 -1.94 -8.72
C THR A 98 4.11 -2.85 -9.95
N LYS A 99 3.94 -4.17 -9.74
CA LYS A 99 3.64 -5.10 -10.83
C LYS A 99 2.29 -4.82 -11.50
N MET A 100 1.25 -4.60 -10.69
CA MET A 100 -0.09 -4.24 -11.19
C MET A 100 -0.02 -3.02 -12.10
N LEU A 101 0.65 -1.95 -11.68
CA LEU A 101 0.81 -0.73 -12.50
C LEU A 101 1.50 -1.03 -13.83
N GLY A 102 2.51 -1.92 -13.84
CA GLY A 102 3.15 -2.38 -15.06
C GLY A 102 2.20 -3.12 -16.00
N TYR A 103 1.37 -4.03 -15.47
CA TYR A 103 0.36 -4.74 -16.26
C TYR A 103 -0.73 -3.81 -16.83
N LEU A 104 -1.02 -2.72 -16.14
CA LEU A 104 -1.93 -1.68 -16.63
C LEU A 104 -1.29 -0.74 -17.66
N GLY A 105 -0.01 -0.91 -17.99
CA GLY A 105 0.68 -0.15 -19.02
C GLY A 105 1.42 1.10 -18.54
N ALA A 106 1.47 1.36 -17.24
CA ALA A 106 2.32 2.41 -16.70
C ALA A 106 3.80 1.99 -16.68
N THR A 107 4.69 2.96 -16.54
CA THR A 107 6.08 2.74 -16.11
C THR A 107 6.11 2.85 -14.58
N PRO A 108 6.14 1.74 -13.84
CA PRO A 108 6.02 1.78 -12.40
C PRO A 108 7.32 2.23 -11.73
N VAL A 109 7.18 3.03 -10.67
CA VAL A 109 8.32 3.51 -9.86
C VAL A 109 8.06 3.17 -8.40
N GLY A 110 8.84 2.24 -7.83
CA GLY A 110 8.77 1.91 -6.40
C GLY A 110 9.50 2.97 -5.58
N MET A 111 8.82 3.57 -4.61
CA MET A 111 9.47 4.48 -3.65
C MET A 111 8.66 4.60 -2.35
N PRO A 112 9.33 4.91 -1.22
CA PRO A 112 8.66 5.22 0.05
C PRO A 112 7.73 6.44 -0.04
N LEU A 113 6.67 6.44 0.76
CA LEU A 113 5.67 7.51 0.78
C LEU A 113 6.26 8.93 0.94
N PRO A 114 7.23 9.21 1.83
CA PRO A 114 7.77 10.56 2.02
C PRO A 114 8.51 11.13 0.80
N GLN A 115 8.88 10.31 -0.17
CA GLN A 115 9.57 10.76 -1.39
C GLN A 115 8.63 11.24 -2.48
N ILE A 116 7.33 10.97 -2.37
CA ILE A 116 6.33 11.31 -3.40
C ILE A 116 6.28 12.81 -3.71
N PRO A 117 6.20 13.74 -2.72
CA PRO A 117 6.13 15.16 -3.01
C PRO A 117 7.31 15.68 -3.83
N ASP A 118 8.51 15.28 -3.45
CA ASP A 118 9.73 15.68 -4.17
C ASP A 118 9.77 15.09 -5.59
N ALA A 119 9.42 13.82 -5.75
CA ALA A 119 9.37 13.16 -7.05
C ALA A 119 8.30 13.75 -7.99
N LEU A 120 7.13 14.14 -7.47
CA LEU A 120 6.08 14.84 -8.23
C LEU A 120 6.55 16.24 -8.63
N SER A 121 7.08 17.03 -7.70
CA SER A 121 7.49 18.41 -7.97
C SER A 121 8.61 18.49 -9.02
N LYS A 122 9.56 17.55 -8.99
CA LYS A 122 10.66 17.44 -9.95
C LYS A 122 10.28 16.75 -11.27
N GLY A 123 9.05 16.25 -11.41
CA GLY A 123 8.62 15.53 -12.62
C GLY A 123 9.28 14.16 -12.81
N VAL A 124 9.85 13.58 -11.76
CA VAL A 124 10.40 12.22 -11.77
C VAL A 124 9.28 11.19 -11.99
N ILE A 125 8.10 11.46 -11.41
CA ILE A 125 6.87 10.71 -11.63
C ILE A 125 5.76 11.63 -12.14
N ASN A 126 4.84 11.06 -12.94
CA ASN A 126 3.65 11.77 -13.44
C ASN A 126 2.46 11.66 -12.47
N GLY A 127 2.51 10.70 -11.56
CA GLY A 127 1.47 10.47 -10.57
C GLY A 127 1.85 9.37 -9.59
N CYS A 128 0.94 9.10 -8.67
CA CYS A 128 1.09 8.05 -7.67
C CYS A 128 -0.24 7.37 -7.39
N VAL A 129 -0.16 6.19 -6.77
CA VAL A 129 -1.33 5.56 -6.16
C VAL A 129 -1.19 5.62 -4.64
N ILE A 130 -2.18 6.21 -3.99
CA ILE A 130 -2.38 6.29 -2.53
C ILE A 130 -3.88 6.37 -2.23
N PRO A 131 -4.35 6.03 -1.03
CA PRO A 131 -5.73 6.27 -0.62
C PRO A 131 -5.96 7.73 -0.22
N TRP A 132 -7.20 8.19 -0.25
CA TRP A 132 -7.56 9.59 0.07
C TRP A 132 -7.13 10.04 1.47
N GLU A 133 -7.20 9.16 2.46
CA GLU A 133 -6.81 9.48 3.84
C GLU A 133 -5.33 9.84 4.00
N VAL A 134 -4.48 9.42 3.05
CA VAL A 134 -3.04 9.72 3.06
C VAL A 134 -2.71 11.00 2.30
N VAL A 135 -3.55 11.41 1.35
CA VAL A 135 -3.30 12.59 0.48
C VAL A 135 -2.94 13.85 1.25
N PRO A 136 -3.67 14.25 2.34
CA PRO A 136 -3.33 15.46 3.08
C PRO A 136 -1.97 15.40 3.75
N SER A 137 -1.58 14.25 4.31
CA SER A 137 -0.33 14.08 5.07
C SER A 137 0.93 14.30 4.23
N VAL A 138 0.86 14.00 2.94
CA VAL A 138 1.95 14.19 1.98
C VAL A 138 1.66 15.29 0.95
N LYS A 139 0.58 16.05 1.13
CA LYS A 139 0.21 17.20 0.28
C LYS A 139 0.14 16.89 -1.22
N VAL A 140 -0.21 15.67 -1.60
CA VAL A 140 -0.31 15.26 -3.00
C VAL A 140 -1.36 16.06 -3.76
N HIS A 141 -2.43 16.50 -3.09
CA HIS A 141 -3.48 17.36 -3.69
C HIS A 141 -2.96 18.73 -4.15
N GLU A 142 -1.85 19.21 -3.60
CA GLU A 142 -1.21 20.46 -4.07
C GLU A 142 -0.38 20.25 -5.34
N LEU A 143 0.01 19.01 -5.64
CA LEU A 143 0.94 18.61 -6.69
C LEU A 143 0.27 17.86 -7.86
N THR A 144 -0.99 17.45 -7.69
CA THR A 144 -1.76 16.70 -8.69
C THR A 144 -3.09 17.38 -8.94
N LYS A 145 -3.61 17.27 -10.17
CA LYS A 145 -4.84 17.96 -10.59
C LYS A 145 -5.96 16.98 -10.95
N PHE A 146 -5.64 15.73 -11.14
CA PHE A 146 -6.56 14.70 -11.61
C PHE A 146 -6.55 13.50 -10.66
N HIS A 147 -7.73 13.09 -10.26
CA HIS A 147 -7.92 12.00 -9.31
C HIS A 147 -8.94 11.01 -9.90
N SER A 148 -8.57 9.74 -9.96
CA SER A 148 -9.45 8.69 -10.51
C SER A 148 -9.86 7.75 -9.41
N GLU A 149 -11.15 7.74 -9.12
CA GLU A 149 -11.81 6.79 -8.25
C GLU A 149 -12.37 5.62 -9.07
N PHE A 150 -12.57 4.50 -8.42
CA PHE A 150 -13.14 3.29 -9.01
C PHE A 150 -14.55 3.09 -8.48
N ASP A 151 -15.39 2.43 -9.27
CA ASP A 151 -16.73 2.05 -8.84
C ASP A 151 -16.63 1.14 -7.60
N PRO A 152 -17.21 1.54 -6.47
CA PRO A 152 -17.19 0.74 -5.25
C PRO A 152 -17.78 -0.67 -5.42
N ALA A 153 -18.71 -0.86 -6.35
CA ALA A 153 -19.31 -2.16 -6.64
C ALA A 153 -18.31 -3.17 -7.24
N GLY A 154 -17.26 -2.68 -7.90
CA GLY A 154 -16.19 -3.51 -8.47
C GLY A 154 -15.08 -3.88 -7.48
N GLY A 155 -15.15 -3.40 -6.25
CA GLY A 155 -14.06 -3.51 -5.28
C GLY A 155 -12.92 -2.50 -5.54
N ALA A 156 -12.02 -2.37 -4.59
CA ALA A 156 -10.88 -1.47 -4.71
C ALA A 156 -9.84 -1.99 -5.70
N LEU A 157 -9.24 -1.10 -6.48
CA LEU A 157 -8.14 -1.47 -7.35
C LEU A 157 -7.00 -2.14 -6.56
N TYR A 158 -6.71 -1.61 -5.38
CA TYR A 158 -5.78 -2.21 -4.43
C TYR A 158 -5.96 -1.61 -3.04
N THR A 159 -5.43 -2.31 -2.07
CA THR A 159 -5.07 -1.78 -0.74
C THR A 159 -3.67 -2.26 -0.38
N THR A 160 -3.12 -1.79 0.73
CA THR A 160 -1.90 -2.35 1.30
C THR A 160 -2.12 -2.76 2.75
N THR A 161 -1.33 -3.73 3.17
CA THR A 161 -1.38 -4.27 4.52
C THR A 161 -0.49 -3.49 5.47
N PHE A 162 -0.97 -3.26 6.69
CA PHE A 162 -0.21 -2.66 7.79
C PHE A 162 -0.18 -3.58 8.99
N ILE A 163 0.92 -3.56 9.70
CA ILE A 163 1.08 -4.23 10.98
C ILE A 163 1.55 -3.26 12.05
N MET A 164 0.91 -3.31 13.22
CA MET A 164 1.49 -2.89 14.47
C MET A 164 2.04 -4.13 15.16
N ALA A 165 3.35 -4.17 15.39
CA ALA A 165 4.00 -5.33 15.98
C ALA A 165 4.93 -4.91 17.12
N MET A 166 5.01 -5.77 18.14
CA MET A 166 5.82 -5.58 19.33
C MET A 166 6.94 -6.62 19.40
N ASN A 167 8.05 -6.24 20.03
CA ASN A 167 9.07 -7.20 20.44
C ASN A 167 8.47 -8.24 21.39
N LYS A 168 8.72 -9.54 21.14
CA LYS A 168 8.12 -10.61 21.94
C LYS A 168 8.52 -10.59 23.41
N ALA A 169 9.79 -10.30 23.70
CA ALA A 169 10.27 -10.25 25.08
C ALA A 169 9.71 -9.06 25.86
N LYS A 170 9.25 -8.03 25.17
CA LYS A 170 8.62 -6.84 25.77
C LYS A 170 7.11 -6.97 25.91
N TYR A 171 6.50 -7.92 25.18
CA TYR A 171 5.07 -8.18 25.24
C TYR A 171 4.70 -9.08 26.42
N ALA A 172 5.62 -9.91 26.91
CA ALA A 172 5.43 -10.90 27.99
C ALA A 172 5.16 -10.29 29.36
#